data_63fb0b2f53aa517cb20cee211bdb8899
#
_entry.id   63fb0b2f53aa517cb20cee211bdb8899
#
_cell.length_a   1.000
_cell.length_b   1.000
_cell.length_c   1.000
_cell.angle_alpha   90.00
_cell.angle_beta   90.00
_cell.angle_gamma   90.00
#
_symmetry.space_group_name_H-M   'P 1'
#
loop_
_entity.id
_entity.type
_entity.pdbx_description
1 polymer ?
#
loop_
_entity_poly.entity_id
_entity_poly.type
_entity_poly.pdbx_seq_one_letter_code
_entity_poly.pdbx_strand_id
1 'polypeptide(L)'
;MNKSFWNTLSQPIIGLAPMDGVTDAAFRFICDKYGHPSVLITEFTSVEGISHGVAKLLYSFIYHKTTTPTVAQIFGSNPESFYKTAIVLCEMGFDGIDINMGCPDKNVAKQGGGPLLS
;
A
#
# COMPACT_ATOMS: atom_id res chain seq x y z
N MET A 1 -5.79 -23.33 -4.79
CA MET A 1 -6.07 -21.89 -4.66
C MET A 1 -5.47 -21.41 -3.35
N ASN A 2 -4.50 -20.51 -3.39
CA ASN A 2 -4.05 -19.86 -2.17
C ASN A 2 -5.19 -19.03 -1.62
N LYS A 3 -5.62 -19.31 -0.39
CA LYS A 3 -6.66 -18.50 0.27
C LYS A 3 -6.06 -17.12 0.55
N SER A 4 -6.78 -16.07 0.17
CA SER A 4 -6.41 -14.70 0.52
C SER A 4 -6.28 -14.57 2.04
N PHE A 5 -5.28 -13.82 2.53
CA PHE A 5 -5.11 -13.58 3.96
C PHE A 5 -6.35 -12.92 4.59
N TRP A 6 -7.14 -12.18 3.83
CA TRP A 6 -8.39 -11.58 4.28
C TRP A 6 -9.36 -12.59 4.90
N ASN A 7 -9.33 -13.84 4.39
CA ASN A 7 -10.19 -14.90 4.89
C ASN A 7 -9.71 -15.50 6.23
N THR A 8 -8.53 -15.12 6.69
CA THR A 8 -7.94 -15.60 7.96
C THR A 8 -8.09 -14.58 9.08
N LEU A 9 -8.54 -13.36 8.77
CA LEU A 9 -8.70 -12.29 9.75
C LEU A 9 -9.95 -12.49 10.60
N SER A 10 -9.81 -12.27 11.91
CA SER A 10 -10.95 -12.26 12.84
C SER A 10 -11.83 -11.03 12.61
N GLN A 11 -13.13 -11.19 12.79
CA GLN A 11 -14.08 -10.08 12.71
C GLN A 11 -14.29 -9.42 14.10
N PRO A 12 -14.49 -8.10 14.19
CA PRO A 12 -14.39 -7.13 13.08
C PRO A 12 -12.94 -6.91 12.64
N ILE A 13 -12.72 -6.66 11.35
CA ILE A 13 -11.40 -6.28 10.83
C ILE A 13 -11.14 -4.82 11.20
N ILE A 14 -10.07 -4.58 11.96
CA ILE A 14 -9.63 -3.24 12.35
C ILE A 14 -8.29 -2.98 11.67
N GLY A 15 -8.24 -2.02 10.75
CA GLY A 15 -7.05 -1.68 10.00
C GLY A 15 -6.50 -0.30 10.35
N LEU A 16 -5.18 -0.15 10.24
CA LEU A 16 -4.58 1.18 10.20
C LEU A 16 -4.77 1.77 8.81
N ALA A 17 -5.56 2.85 8.74
CA ALA A 17 -5.81 3.54 7.49
C ALA A 17 -4.53 4.18 6.93
N PRO A 18 -4.33 4.18 5.60
CA PRO A 18 -3.20 4.84 4.98
C PRO A 18 -3.33 6.37 5.09
N MET A 19 -2.27 7.03 5.53
CA MET A 19 -2.20 8.49 5.66
C MET A 19 -0.84 8.96 5.17
N ASP A 20 -0.82 9.67 4.03
CA ASP A 20 0.40 10.21 3.43
C ASP A 20 1.15 11.15 4.40
N GLY A 21 2.45 10.98 4.53
CA GLY A 21 3.28 11.71 5.49
C GLY A 21 3.09 11.32 6.96
N VAL A 22 2.28 10.31 7.26
CA VAL A 22 1.98 9.88 8.64
C VAL A 22 2.25 8.39 8.84
N THR A 23 1.66 7.53 8.03
CA THR A 23 1.75 6.07 8.21
C THR A 23 3.01 5.47 7.58
N ASP A 24 4.16 6.07 7.87
CA ASP A 24 5.46 5.54 7.52
C ASP A 24 5.79 4.24 8.30
N ALA A 25 6.95 3.67 8.04
CA ALA A 25 7.37 2.42 8.66
C ALA A 25 7.42 2.51 10.19
N ALA A 26 7.89 3.64 10.73
CA ALA A 26 8.01 3.83 12.17
C ALA A 26 6.63 3.95 12.84
N PHE A 27 5.73 4.72 12.24
CA PHE A 27 4.37 4.87 12.75
C PHE A 27 3.61 3.53 12.70
N ARG A 28 3.70 2.80 11.58
CA ARG A 28 3.08 1.47 11.46
C ARG A 28 3.62 0.50 12.52
N PHE A 29 4.93 0.52 12.76
CA PHE A 29 5.55 -0.31 13.81
C PHE A 29 4.97 -0.03 15.19
N ILE A 30 4.82 1.24 15.56
CA ILE A 30 4.24 1.63 16.87
C ILE A 30 2.77 1.21 16.97
N CYS A 31 1.99 1.43 15.92
CA CYS A 31 0.58 1.01 15.87
C CYS A 31 0.44 -0.50 15.98
N ASP A 32 1.31 -1.27 15.31
CA ASP A 32 1.32 -2.73 15.39
C ASP A 32 1.65 -3.20 16.83
N LYS A 33 2.70 -2.63 17.40
CA LYS A 33 3.20 -3.03 18.73
C LYS A 33 2.20 -2.78 19.86
N TYR A 34 1.45 -1.70 19.82
CA TYR A 34 0.58 -1.27 20.91
C TYR A 34 -0.91 -1.38 20.60
N GLY A 35 -1.28 -1.28 19.34
CA GLY A 35 -2.68 -1.29 18.89
C GLY A 35 -3.16 -2.65 18.37
N HIS A 36 -2.25 -3.52 17.94
CA HIS A 36 -2.55 -4.84 17.39
C HIS A 36 -3.68 -4.83 16.34
N PRO A 37 -3.58 -4.00 15.28
CA PRO A 37 -4.59 -3.99 14.24
C PRO A 37 -4.61 -5.32 13.47
N SER A 38 -5.73 -5.62 12.81
CA SER A 38 -5.86 -6.82 11.96
C SER A 38 -5.03 -6.71 10.68
N VAL A 39 -4.79 -5.47 10.20
CA VAL A 39 -4.06 -5.18 8.97
C VAL A 39 -3.43 -3.80 9.03
N LEU A 40 -2.23 -3.67 8.46
CA LEU A 40 -1.52 -2.40 8.26
C LEU A 40 -1.55 -2.03 6.78
N ILE A 41 -1.73 -0.75 6.47
CA ILE A 41 -1.68 -0.27 5.07
C ILE A 41 -0.62 0.82 4.98
N THR A 42 0.23 0.75 3.94
CA THR A 42 1.29 1.75 3.72
C THR A 42 0.72 3.07 3.20
N GLU A 43 1.53 4.11 3.24
CA GLU A 43 1.28 5.31 2.45
C GLU A 43 1.17 4.94 0.96
N PHE A 44 0.40 5.71 0.18
CA PHE A 44 0.22 5.45 -1.24
C PHE A 44 1.44 5.89 -2.07
N THR A 45 1.77 5.14 -3.12
CA THR A 45 2.93 5.41 -3.98
C THR A 45 2.56 5.25 -5.45
N SER A 46 3.12 6.12 -6.31
CA SER A 46 2.88 6.10 -7.76
C SER A 46 3.52 4.88 -8.43
N VAL A 47 2.73 4.10 -9.15
CA VAL A 47 3.23 2.95 -9.93
C VAL A 47 4.09 3.40 -11.11
N GLU A 48 3.80 4.53 -11.71
CA GLU A 48 4.59 5.11 -12.80
C GLU A 48 6.01 5.43 -12.33
N GLY A 49 6.13 6.06 -11.17
CA GLY A 49 7.43 6.38 -10.58
C GLY A 49 8.25 5.13 -10.26
N ILE A 50 7.64 4.09 -9.72
CA ILE A 50 8.32 2.81 -9.42
C ILE A 50 8.74 2.12 -10.71
N SER A 51 7.86 2.03 -11.70
CA SER A 51 8.14 1.37 -12.99
C SER A 51 9.25 2.05 -13.78
N HIS A 52 9.48 3.35 -13.56
CA HIS A 52 10.60 4.11 -14.14
C HIS A 52 11.87 4.07 -13.29
N GLY A 53 11.91 3.25 -12.25
CA GLY A 53 13.12 3.02 -11.46
C GLY A 53 13.45 4.11 -10.45
N VAL A 54 12.47 4.89 -10.01
CA VAL A 54 12.68 5.89 -8.95
C VAL A 54 12.81 5.18 -7.59
N ALA A 55 14.01 4.69 -7.31
CA ALA A 55 14.32 3.92 -6.10
C ALA A 55 13.86 4.60 -4.80
N LYS A 56 13.86 5.93 -4.76
CA LYS A 56 13.40 6.69 -3.58
C LYS A 56 11.94 6.37 -3.20
N LEU A 57 11.09 6.03 -4.18
CA LEU A 57 9.70 5.69 -3.91
C LEU A 57 9.54 4.34 -3.19
N LEU A 58 10.54 3.47 -3.30
CA LEU A 58 10.55 2.21 -2.57
C LEU A 58 10.74 2.41 -1.05
N TYR A 59 11.24 3.57 -0.62
CA TYR A 59 11.35 3.87 0.82
C TYR A 59 9.98 3.91 1.52
N SER A 60 8.91 4.29 0.84
CA SER A 60 7.55 4.25 1.38
C SER A 60 7.12 2.84 1.74
N PHE A 61 7.73 1.85 1.09
CA PHE A 61 7.46 0.43 1.28
C PHE A 61 8.44 -0.27 2.22
N ILE A 62 9.41 0.45 2.81
CA ILE A 62 10.22 -0.14 3.87
C ILE A 62 9.29 -0.49 5.03
N TYR A 63 9.32 -1.74 5.43
CA TYR A 63 8.53 -2.18 6.56
C TYR A 63 9.27 -3.24 7.36
N HIS A 64 8.95 -3.30 8.64
CA HIS A 64 9.40 -4.38 9.49
C HIS A 64 8.38 -5.51 9.39
N LYS A 65 8.83 -6.68 8.92
CA LYS A 65 7.92 -7.82 8.79
C LYS A 65 7.48 -8.25 10.18
N THR A 66 6.20 -8.12 10.43
CA THR A 66 5.52 -8.56 11.65
C THR A 66 4.60 -9.73 11.33
N THR A 67 3.88 -10.24 12.34
CA THR A 67 2.82 -11.23 12.11
C THR A 67 1.55 -10.60 11.57
N THR A 68 1.41 -9.27 11.70
CA THR A 68 0.25 -8.53 11.17
C THR A 68 0.40 -8.36 9.66
N PRO A 69 -0.59 -8.78 8.86
CA PRO A 69 -0.57 -8.59 7.42
C PRO A 69 -0.38 -7.12 7.04
N THR A 70 0.54 -6.88 6.10
CA THR A 70 0.83 -5.53 5.61
C THR A 70 0.50 -5.42 4.13
N VAL A 71 -0.34 -4.45 3.80
CA VAL A 71 -0.82 -4.15 2.45
C VAL A 71 -0.11 -2.91 1.92
N ALA A 72 0.45 -2.99 0.73
CA ALA A 72 1.03 -1.85 0.03
C ALA A 72 -0.05 -1.10 -0.74
N GLN A 73 -0.24 0.20 -0.46
CA GLN A 73 -1.15 1.02 -1.23
C GLN A 73 -0.44 1.71 -2.38
N ILE A 74 -1.00 1.59 -3.59
CA ILE A 74 -0.47 2.16 -4.82
C ILE A 74 -1.54 2.92 -5.60
N PHE A 75 -1.12 3.86 -6.44
CA PHE A 75 -2.01 4.58 -7.35
C PHE A 75 -1.35 4.81 -8.71
N GLY A 76 -2.16 5.07 -9.72
CA GLY A 76 -1.72 5.34 -11.09
C GLY A 76 -2.81 5.08 -12.11
N SER A 77 -2.46 5.08 -13.40
CA SER A 77 -3.40 4.85 -14.50
C SER A 77 -2.93 3.80 -15.51
N ASN A 78 -1.66 3.45 -15.52
CA ASN A 78 -1.09 2.53 -16.51
C ASN A 78 -1.09 1.08 -15.99
N PRO A 79 -1.86 0.16 -16.62
CA PRO A 79 -1.94 -1.24 -16.18
C PRO A 79 -0.59 -1.97 -16.18
N GLU A 80 0.30 -1.66 -17.12
CA GLU A 80 1.64 -2.28 -17.18
C GLU A 80 2.51 -1.85 -16.00
N SER A 81 2.42 -0.58 -15.59
CA SER A 81 3.11 -0.06 -14.41
C SER A 81 2.57 -0.71 -13.14
N PHE A 82 1.25 -0.94 -13.02
CA PHE A 82 0.67 -1.71 -11.93
C PHE A 82 1.22 -3.14 -11.89
N TYR A 83 1.28 -3.81 -13.04
CA TYR A 83 1.78 -5.18 -13.11
C TYR A 83 3.25 -5.27 -12.64
N LYS A 84 4.13 -4.41 -13.16
CA LYS A 84 5.55 -4.37 -12.77
C LYS A 84 5.71 -4.07 -11.27
N THR A 85 4.97 -3.09 -10.76
CA THR A 85 4.99 -2.73 -9.35
C THR A 85 4.49 -3.88 -8.47
N ALA A 86 3.44 -4.57 -8.88
CA ALA A 86 2.91 -5.70 -8.14
C ALA A 86 3.94 -6.83 -7.97
N ILE A 87 4.72 -7.13 -9.01
CA ILE A 87 5.81 -8.11 -8.93
C ILE A 87 6.82 -7.69 -7.86
N VAL A 88 7.29 -6.44 -7.91
CA VAL A 88 8.26 -5.91 -6.93
C VAL A 88 7.70 -6.00 -5.50
N LEU A 89 6.45 -5.62 -5.28
CA LEU A 89 5.82 -5.66 -3.95
C LEU A 89 5.66 -7.10 -3.45
N CYS A 90 5.33 -8.04 -4.32
CA CYS A 90 5.29 -9.47 -3.98
C CYS A 90 6.67 -9.99 -3.57
N GLU A 91 7.73 -9.62 -4.30
CA GLU A 91 9.12 -9.98 -3.98
C GLU A 91 9.58 -9.37 -2.65
N MET A 92 9.11 -8.15 -2.32
CA MET A 92 9.34 -7.52 -1.03
C MET A 92 8.59 -8.20 0.13
N GLY A 93 7.63 -9.07 -0.17
CA GLY A 93 6.91 -9.89 0.80
C GLY A 93 5.67 -9.24 1.40
N PHE A 94 5.05 -8.26 0.72
CA PHE A 94 3.75 -7.73 1.11
C PHE A 94 2.65 -8.79 0.99
N ASP A 95 1.70 -8.77 1.92
CA ASP A 95 0.60 -9.74 1.97
C ASP A 95 -0.54 -9.38 1.01
N GLY A 96 -0.61 -8.13 0.58
CA GLY A 96 -1.60 -7.64 -0.36
C GLY A 96 -1.24 -6.30 -0.97
N ILE A 97 -2.04 -5.92 -1.96
CA ILE A 97 -1.94 -4.63 -2.66
C ILE A 97 -3.31 -3.96 -2.60
N ASP A 98 -3.32 -2.67 -2.27
CA ASP A 98 -4.50 -1.82 -2.30
C ASP A 98 -4.34 -0.75 -3.37
N ILE A 99 -5.39 -0.52 -4.16
CA ILE A 99 -5.39 0.47 -5.24
C ILE A 99 -6.19 1.69 -4.81
N ASN A 100 -5.49 2.80 -4.61
CA ASN A 100 -6.15 4.07 -4.31
C ASN A 100 -6.77 4.67 -5.57
N MET A 101 -8.10 4.73 -5.61
CA MET A 101 -8.88 5.29 -6.72
C MET A 101 -9.65 6.55 -6.32
N GLY A 102 -9.47 7.07 -5.10
CA GLY A 102 -10.33 8.10 -4.54
C GLY A 102 -9.62 9.35 -3.99
N CYS A 103 -8.30 9.48 -4.15
CA CYS A 103 -7.59 10.63 -3.62
C CYS A 103 -7.92 11.91 -4.42
N PRO A 104 -8.52 12.97 -3.79
CA PRO A 104 -8.87 14.22 -4.48
C PRO A 104 -7.68 15.17 -4.65
N ASP A 105 -6.48 14.81 -4.19
CA ASP A 105 -5.30 15.67 -4.28
C ASP A 105 -4.93 15.95 -5.74
N LYS A 106 -4.71 17.24 -6.06
CA LYS A 106 -4.39 17.69 -7.42
C LYS A 106 -3.08 17.11 -7.96
N ASN A 107 -2.12 16.80 -7.10
CA ASN A 107 -0.85 16.21 -7.52
C ASN A 107 -1.04 14.73 -7.87
N VAL A 108 -1.88 14.02 -7.13
CA VAL A 108 -2.27 12.64 -7.42
C VAL A 108 -3.07 12.58 -8.72
N ALA A 109 -4.03 13.47 -8.91
CA ALA A 109 -4.83 13.56 -10.14
C ALA A 109 -3.97 13.86 -11.38
N LYS A 110 -2.96 14.75 -11.26
CA LYS A 110 -2.01 15.04 -12.35
C LYS A 110 -1.13 13.84 -12.74
N GLN A 111 -0.92 12.91 -11.83
CA GLN A 111 -0.17 11.67 -12.07
C GLN A 111 -1.06 10.50 -12.49
N GLY A 112 -2.32 10.78 -12.85
CA GLY A 112 -3.27 9.75 -13.28
C GLY A 112 -3.89 8.94 -12.14
N GLY A 113 -3.66 9.34 -10.88
CA GLY A 113 -4.34 8.78 -9.72
C GLY A 113 -5.59 9.56 -9.36
N GLY A 114 -6.36 9.05 -8.43
CA GLY A 114 -7.59 9.71 -7.97
C GLY A 114 -8.82 9.34 -8.80
N PRO A 115 -9.82 10.20 -8.89
CA PRO A 115 -11.11 9.87 -9.52
C PRO A 115 -10.96 9.73 -11.04
N LEU A 116 -10.41 8.61 -11.47
CA LEU A 116 -10.37 8.20 -12.89
C LEU A 116 -11.75 7.81 -13.44
N LEU A 117 -12.78 7.95 -12.63
CA LEU A 117 -14.14 7.53 -12.93
C LEU A 117 -15.10 8.71 -13.12
N SER A 118 -14.59 9.89 -13.41
CA SER A 118 -15.41 11.03 -13.84
C SER A 118 -15.36 11.24 -15.32
#